data_293fff13dac269d2e7ab9d96eb815401
#
_entry.id   293fff13dac269d2e7ab9d96eb815401
#
_cell.length_a   1.000
_cell.length_b   1.000
_cell.length_c   1.000
_cell.angle_alpha   90.00
_cell.angle_beta   90.00
_cell.angle_gamma   90.00
#
_symmetry.space_group_name_H-M   'P 1'
#
loop_
_entity.id
_entity.type
_entity.pdbx_description
1 polymer ?
#
loop_
_entity_poly.entity_id
_entity_poly.type
_entity_poly.pdbx_seq_one_letter_code
_entity_poly.pdbx_strand_id
1 'polypeptide(L)'
;MTNFILTICWLFLSMTRNDNVMDLQGKTYTVSNGDVSLFDGREVKNGTLVISEGSYILRVRKEGDACLKIGDNTELVINGTLKLAPNDFKQYDMIRIVGNKVKIHGKGCLIGDKFTHTGKEGEWGMGIHFRGASNASLNGLSIKNCWGDCIYVGKQSGKIIIKNCRLDHGRRQGISITSADSVIIKDCTISNVSGTMPQYGIDIEPNKNGSVNYVLIDKVDITDCEGGIRAIIGKKEFGNAQIGTVVIRNCHVMALSRVPILFNVCKTATVEGCTIDATNERPSIRTNYVERLKICNNTLNVDTLLFASIKNKLKKLVGKSHSVIQVTNGSDKGVKNNKINKV
;
A
#
# COMPACT_ATOMS: atom_id res chain seq x y z
N MET A 1 20.55 -14.99 56.69
CA MET A 1 19.64 -14.05 56.01
C MET A 1 20.49 -13.08 55.18
N THR A 2 20.71 -13.41 53.93
CA THR A 2 21.59 -12.65 53.03
C THR A 2 20.71 -12.00 51.97
N ASN A 3 20.57 -10.69 52.05
CA ASN A 3 19.84 -9.86 51.09
C ASN A 3 20.56 -9.86 49.74
N PHE A 4 19.95 -10.45 48.73
CA PHE A 4 20.35 -10.26 47.34
C PHE A 4 19.77 -8.93 46.86
N ILE A 5 20.60 -7.90 46.78
CA ILE A 5 20.28 -6.65 46.08
C ILE A 5 20.46 -6.90 44.60
N LEU A 6 19.35 -6.95 43.87
CA LEU A 6 19.36 -6.94 42.40
C LEU A 6 19.85 -5.56 41.96
N THR A 7 21.10 -5.47 41.56
CA THR A 7 21.65 -4.27 40.91
C THR A 7 21.12 -4.23 39.48
N ILE A 8 20.06 -3.44 39.25
CA ILE A 8 19.63 -3.07 37.88
C ILE A 8 20.71 -2.19 37.30
N CYS A 9 21.55 -2.77 36.47
CA CYS A 9 22.58 -2.05 35.73
C CYS A 9 21.88 -1.17 34.67
N TRP A 10 21.61 0.06 35.02
CA TRP A 10 21.28 1.12 34.07
C TRP A 10 22.53 1.39 33.24
N LEU A 11 22.65 0.70 32.11
CA LEU A 11 23.57 1.18 31.07
C LEU A 11 22.99 2.47 30.50
N PHE A 12 23.32 3.58 31.12
CA PHE A 12 23.30 4.87 30.45
C PHE A 12 24.33 4.82 29.33
N LEU A 13 23.91 4.38 28.14
CA LEU A 13 24.59 4.81 26.93
C LEU A 13 24.49 6.33 26.95
N SER A 14 25.63 7.00 27.10
CA SER A 14 25.75 8.45 26.97
C SER A 14 25.34 8.82 25.52
N MET A 15 24.04 8.97 25.32
CA MET A 15 23.50 9.51 24.09
C MET A 15 23.77 11.00 24.12
N THR A 16 24.78 11.45 23.40
CA THR A 16 24.89 12.85 23.02
C THR A 16 23.62 13.23 22.30
N ARG A 17 23.02 14.36 22.67
CA ARG A 17 21.71 14.87 22.25
C ARG A 17 21.55 15.11 20.73
N ASN A 18 22.52 14.69 19.92
CA ASN A 18 22.61 14.93 18.47
C ASN A 18 22.56 13.69 17.59
N ASP A 19 22.46 12.48 18.15
CA ASP A 19 22.46 11.27 17.31
C ASP A 19 21.03 10.96 16.83
N ASN A 20 20.72 11.34 15.59
CA ASN A 20 19.47 10.98 14.91
C ASN A 20 19.39 9.47 14.58
N VAL A 21 20.39 8.69 14.97
CA VAL A 21 20.51 7.26 14.69
C VAL A 21 20.72 6.47 15.98
N MET A 22 19.92 5.44 16.18
CA MET A 22 20.09 4.44 17.24
C MET A 22 20.59 3.12 16.62
N ASP A 23 21.85 2.80 16.80
CA ASP A 23 22.45 1.55 16.38
C ASP A 23 22.32 0.50 17.50
N LEU A 24 21.52 -0.53 17.25
CA LEU A 24 21.22 -1.57 18.25
C LEU A 24 22.35 -2.61 18.40
N GLN A 25 23.32 -2.64 17.50
CA GLN A 25 24.49 -3.54 17.58
C GLN A 25 24.11 -5.02 17.80
N GLY A 26 23.07 -5.49 17.10
CA GLY A 26 22.55 -6.85 17.20
C GLY A 26 21.67 -7.12 18.43
N LYS A 27 21.45 -6.12 19.29
CA LYS A 27 20.65 -6.27 20.52
C LYS A 27 19.17 -6.04 20.26
N THR A 28 18.34 -6.47 21.21
CA THR A 28 16.92 -6.15 21.29
C THR A 28 16.69 -4.95 22.19
N TYR A 29 15.95 -3.97 21.68
CA TYR A 29 15.45 -2.85 22.47
C TYR A 29 13.93 -2.92 22.53
N THR A 30 13.36 -2.86 23.73
CA THR A 30 11.92 -2.93 23.94
C THR A 30 11.37 -1.59 24.42
N VAL A 31 10.41 -1.06 23.68
CA VAL A 31 9.65 0.15 24.06
C VAL A 31 8.43 -0.28 24.84
N SER A 32 8.29 0.23 26.05
CA SER A 32 7.12 0.03 26.91
C SER A 32 6.36 1.34 27.11
N ASN A 33 5.15 1.27 27.65
CA ASN A 33 4.30 2.45 27.88
C ASN A 33 5.06 3.59 28.60
N GLY A 34 5.02 4.79 28.01
CA GLY A 34 5.66 5.99 28.51
C GLY A 34 6.99 6.36 27.85
N ASP A 35 7.66 5.46 27.14
CA ASP A 35 8.87 5.80 26.36
C ASP A 35 8.50 6.14 24.91
N VAL A 36 8.29 7.43 24.67
CA VAL A 36 7.96 7.97 23.33
C VAL A 36 9.14 8.66 22.65
N SER A 37 10.32 8.64 23.27
CA SER A 37 11.51 9.35 22.77
C SER A 37 12.03 8.82 21.43
N LEU A 38 11.71 7.58 21.09
CA LEU A 38 12.05 6.96 19.80
C LEU A 38 11.24 7.52 18.62
N PHE A 39 10.06 8.05 18.88
CA PHE A 39 9.16 8.51 17.83
C PHE A 39 9.40 9.97 17.43
N ASP A 40 10.66 10.36 17.46
CA ASP A 40 11.13 11.72 17.22
C ASP A 40 11.79 11.92 15.85
N GLY A 41 11.49 11.06 14.89
CA GLY A 41 12.16 11.06 13.59
C GLY A 41 13.51 10.35 13.61
N ARG A 42 13.83 9.67 14.69
CA ARG A 42 15.07 8.89 14.84
C ARG A 42 15.10 7.70 13.91
N GLU A 43 16.28 7.34 13.43
CA GLU A 43 16.52 6.10 12.70
C GLU A 43 17.01 5.01 13.66
N VAL A 44 16.42 3.82 13.57
CA VAL A 44 16.86 2.62 14.30
C VAL A 44 17.40 1.61 13.32
N LYS A 45 18.57 1.01 13.61
CA LYS A 45 19.21 0.03 12.72
C LYS A 45 19.98 -1.06 13.49
N ASN A 46 20.30 -2.16 12.76
CA ASN A 46 21.18 -3.23 13.19
C ASN A 46 20.73 -3.93 14.49
N GLY A 47 19.51 -4.47 14.52
CA GLY A 47 19.01 -5.22 15.67
C GLY A 47 17.49 -5.33 15.68
N THR A 48 16.93 -5.63 16.85
CA THR A 48 15.50 -5.83 17.01
C THR A 48 14.89 -4.71 17.87
N LEU A 49 13.90 -4.00 17.30
CA LEU A 49 13.07 -3.04 18.02
C LEU A 49 11.71 -3.67 18.30
N VAL A 50 11.34 -3.79 19.56
CA VAL A 50 10.04 -4.32 19.98
C VAL A 50 9.19 -3.20 20.57
N ILE A 51 8.04 -2.96 20.00
CA ILE A 51 7.00 -2.07 20.55
C ILE A 51 5.98 -2.98 21.23
N SER A 52 6.02 -3.01 22.56
CA SER A 52 5.16 -3.86 23.39
C SER A 52 3.69 -3.53 23.24
N GLU A 53 2.81 -4.36 23.76
CA GLU A 53 1.40 -4.05 23.89
C GLU A 53 1.21 -2.73 24.65
N GLY A 54 0.23 -1.94 24.24
CA GLY A 54 -0.04 -0.63 24.79
C GLY A 54 -0.42 0.38 23.71
N SER A 55 -0.57 1.64 24.11
CA SER A 55 -0.92 2.74 23.18
C SER A 55 0.15 3.82 23.23
N TYR A 56 0.65 4.18 22.05
CA TYR A 56 1.74 5.13 21.86
C TYR A 56 1.30 6.25 20.92
N ILE A 57 1.60 7.49 21.28
CA ILE A 57 1.28 8.66 20.47
C ILE A 57 2.51 9.06 19.66
N LEU A 58 2.38 8.97 18.35
CA LEU A 58 3.37 9.49 17.39
C LEU A 58 3.10 10.96 17.12
N ARG A 59 4.17 11.76 16.94
CA ARG A 59 4.08 13.17 16.58
C ARG A 59 5.02 13.47 15.42
N VAL A 60 4.49 14.05 14.36
CA VAL A 60 5.32 14.62 13.29
C VAL A 60 5.90 15.92 13.81
N ARG A 61 7.20 16.15 13.64
CA ARG A 61 7.90 17.35 14.13
C ARG A 61 8.03 18.45 13.10
N LYS A 62 8.13 18.06 11.83
CA LYS A 62 8.27 19.01 10.71
C LYS A 62 7.78 18.39 9.42
N GLU A 63 7.49 19.26 8.47
CA GLU A 63 7.11 18.90 7.10
C GLU A 63 8.11 17.92 6.47
N GLY A 64 7.59 16.86 5.84
CA GLY A 64 8.38 15.86 5.13
C GLY A 64 9.15 14.85 6.00
N ASP A 65 9.02 14.91 7.33
CA ASP A 65 9.71 13.97 8.23
C ASP A 65 8.88 12.70 8.50
N ALA A 66 9.49 11.77 9.23
CA ALA A 66 8.85 10.55 9.72
C ALA A 66 8.91 10.50 11.24
N CYS A 67 7.90 9.92 11.89
CA CYS A 67 7.94 9.73 13.33
C CYS A 67 9.00 8.71 13.75
N LEU A 68 9.20 7.66 12.93
CA LEU A 68 10.21 6.62 13.12
C LEU A 68 10.83 6.24 11.77
N LYS A 69 12.15 6.08 11.72
CA LYS A 69 12.87 5.57 10.55
C LYS A 69 13.51 4.22 10.87
N ILE A 70 13.43 3.28 9.93
CA ILE A 70 14.01 1.95 10.09
C ILE A 70 15.11 1.77 9.05
N GLY A 71 16.32 1.63 9.54
CA GLY A 71 17.54 1.42 8.76
C GLY A 71 17.89 -0.05 8.55
N ASP A 72 19.12 -0.30 8.12
CA ASP A 72 19.61 -1.61 7.72
C ASP A 72 19.52 -2.67 8.83
N ASN A 73 19.34 -3.94 8.41
CA ASN A 73 19.41 -5.13 9.24
C ASN A 73 18.54 -5.03 10.50
N THR A 74 17.34 -4.47 10.39
CA THR A 74 16.46 -4.20 11.52
C THR A 74 15.21 -5.07 11.47
N GLU A 75 14.90 -5.69 12.60
CA GLU A 75 13.61 -6.32 12.86
C GLU A 75 12.76 -5.40 13.74
N LEU A 76 11.61 -5.00 13.25
CA LEU A 76 10.64 -4.18 13.98
C LEU A 76 9.41 -5.01 14.32
N VAL A 77 9.21 -5.26 15.62
CA VAL A 77 8.05 -6.00 16.14
C VAL A 77 7.05 -5.00 16.71
N ILE A 78 5.85 -4.91 16.15
CA ILE A 78 4.81 -4.01 16.64
C ILE A 78 3.65 -4.83 17.20
N ASN A 79 3.50 -4.84 18.53
CA ASN A 79 2.37 -5.46 19.20
C ASN A 79 1.39 -4.43 19.78
N GLY A 80 1.84 -3.20 19.95
CA GLY A 80 1.03 -2.09 20.45
C GLY A 80 0.29 -1.31 19.36
N THR A 81 -0.49 -0.35 19.79
CA THR A 81 -1.17 0.63 18.93
C THR A 81 -0.36 1.91 18.84
N LEU A 82 0.06 2.25 17.62
CA LEU A 82 0.74 3.50 17.30
C LEU A 82 -0.28 4.48 16.70
N LYS A 83 -0.64 5.52 17.43
CA LYS A 83 -1.63 6.51 17.00
C LYS A 83 -0.96 7.84 16.70
N LEU A 84 -1.19 8.38 15.51
CA LEU A 84 -0.70 9.71 15.15
C LEU A 84 -1.52 10.80 15.83
N ALA A 85 -0.84 11.74 16.45
CA ALA A 85 -1.47 12.97 16.93
C ALA A 85 -1.94 13.82 15.75
N PRO A 86 -3.04 14.59 15.90
CA PRO A 86 -3.47 15.53 14.89
C PRO A 86 -2.34 16.46 14.47
N ASN A 87 -2.22 16.74 13.16
CA ASN A 87 -1.27 17.67 12.61
C ASN A 87 -1.84 18.34 11.35
N ASP A 88 -1.10 19.31 10.79
CA ASP A 88 -1.47 20.08 9.60
C ASP A 88 -0.45 20.00 8.47
N PHE A 89 0.53 19.08 8.58
CA PHE A 89 1.58 18.92 7.59
C PHE A 89 1.05 18.30 6.29
N LYS A 90 1.51 18.79 5.17
CA LYS A 90 1.13 18.30 3.83
C LYS A 90 1.76 16.95 3.49
N GLN A 91 2.94 16.67 4.08
CA GLN A 91 3.72 15.46 3.82
C GLN A 91 4.42 14.97 5.10
N TYR A 92 4.23 13.69 5.42
CA TYR A 92 4.87 13.01 6.55
C TYR A 92 4.71 11.49 6.43
N ASP A 93 5.47 10.75 7.22
CA ASP A 93 5.31 9.30 7.36
C ASP A 93 5.17 8.94 8.85
N MET A 94 4.32 7.98 9.17
CA MET A 94 4.34 7.43 10.52
C MET A 94 5.59 6.58 10.72
N ILE A 95 5.87 5.66 9.77
CA ILE A 95 7.10 4.85 9.75
C ILE A 95 7.71 4.89 8.35
N ARG A 96 8.99 5.25 8.26
CA ARG A 96 9.75 5.25 7.01
C ARG A 96 10.82 4.19 7.03
N ILE A 97 10.82 3.31 6.03
CA ILE A 97 11.80 2.25 5.87
C ILE A 97 12.83 2.73 4.85
N VAL A 98 14.06 2.88 5.29
CA VAL A 98 15.18 3.39 4.44
C VAL A 98 16.28 2.36 4.27
N GLY A 99 16.23 1.27 5.04
CA GLY A 99 17.27 0.25 5.10
C GLY A 99 17.03 -0.98 4.22
N ASN A 100 18.08 -1.77 4.12
CA ASN A 100 18.10 -3.09 3.50
C ASN A 100 17.97 -4.18 4.57
N LYS A 101 17.36 -5.34 4.21
CA LYS A 101 17.12 -6.47 5.12
C LYS A 101 16.30 -6.08 6.35
N VAL A 102 15.18 -5.38 6.11
CA VAL A 102 14.25 -4.96 7.17
C VAL A 102 13.08 -5.93 7.26
N LYS A 103 12.74 -6.35 8.49
CA LYS A 103 11.55 -7.16 8.76
C LYS A 103 10.63 -6.38 9.71
N ILE A 104 9.38 -6.22 9.31
CA ILE A 104 8.35 -5.58 10.14
C ILE A 104 7.24 -6.58 10.34
N HIS A 105 6.90 -6.87 11.59
CA HIS A 105 5.82 -7.79 11.88
C HIS A 105 5.19 -7.56 13.26
N GLY A 106 4.13 -8.31 13.56
CA GLY A 106 3.43 -8.25 14.83
C GLY A 106 1.92 -8.25 14.64
N LYS A 107 1.18 -8.02 15.73
CA LYS A 107 -0.29 -7.94 15.74
C LYS A 107 -0.79 -6.52 16.00
N GLY A 108 0.09 -5.54 15.99
CA GLY A 108 -0.20 -4.17 16.35
C GLY A 108 -0.97 -3.40 15.27
N CYS A 109 -1.32 -2.17 15.62
CA CYS A 109 -2.11 -1.29 14.79
C CYS A 109 -1.46 0.08 14.64
N LEU A 110 -1.37 0.58 13.39
CA LEU A 110 -1.05 1.97 13.09
C LEU A 110 -2.36 2.72 12.80
N ILE A 111 -2.58 3.82 13.50
CA ILE A 111 -3.76 4.69 13.32
C ILE A 111 -3.28 6.08 12.92
N GLY A 112 -3.51 6.44 11.66
CA GLY A 112 -3.23 7.77 11.12
C GLY A 112 -4.26 8.80 11.59
N ASP A 113 -4.18 9.99 11.04
CA ASP A 113 -4.97 11.16 11.44
C ASP A 113 -6.01 11.61 10.40
N LYS A 114 -6.41 10.76 9.46
CA LYS A 114 -7.39 11.10 8.41
C LYS A 114 -8.59 11.90 8.92
N PHE A 115 -9.13 11.50 10.07
CA PHE A 115 -10.33 12.13 10.65
C PHE A 115 -10.02 13.22 11.68
N THR A 116 -8.75 13.43 12.00
CA THR A 116 -8.31 14.42 12.99
C THR A 116 -7.26 15.39 12.44
N HIS A 117 -6.89 15.24 11.17
CA HIS A 117 -5.98 16.14 10.48
C HIS A 117 -6.56 17.56 10.42
N THR A 118 -5.77 18.56 10.75
CA THR A 118 -6.21 19.95 10.82
C THR A 118 -5.84 20.77 9.59
N GLY A 119 -4.90 20.27 8.76
CA GLY A 119 -4.52 20.89 7.49
C GLY A 119 -5.58 20.68 6.42
N LYS A 120 -5.68 21.65 5.49
CA LYS A 120 -6.58 21.59 4.34
C LYS A 120 -5.91 21.08 3.08
N GLU A 121 -4.59 21.18 2.99
CA GLU A 121 -3.80 20.87 1.81
C GLU A 121 -2.88 19.68 2.05
N GLY A 122 -2.38 19.10 0.96
CA GLY A 122 -1.49 17.95 0.99
C GLY A 122 -2.25 16.62 0.90
N GLU A 123 -1.51 15.59 0.63
CA GLU A 123 -2.05 14.26 0.39
C GLU A 123 -1.05 13.12 0.70
N TRP A 124 0.08 13.45 1.33
CA TRP A 124 1.18 12.52 1.55
C TRP A 124 1.45 12.21 3.03
N GLY A 125 0.40 11.95 3.80
CA GLY A 125 0.48 11.44 5.17
C GLY A 125 0.46 9.91 5.17
N MET A 126 1.64 9.26 5.06
CA MET A 126 1.74 7.82 4.86
C MET A 126 1.79 7.06 6.19
N GLY A 127 1.13 5.88 6.22
CA GLY A 127 1.25 4.95 7.33
C GLY A 127 2.66 4.33 7.37
N ILE A 128 2.99 3.51 6.38
CA ILE A 128 4.34 2.94 6.17
C ILE A 128 4.85 3.33 4.78
N HIS A 129 6.06 3.89 4.74
CA HIS A 129 6.72 4.30 3.51
C HIS A 129 8.04 3.54 3.30
N PHE A 130 8.09 2.62 2.33
CA PHE A 130 9.32 2.02 1.83
C PHE A 130 10.00 3.00 0.87
N ARG A 131 11.05 3.65 1.32
CA ARG A 131 11.74 4.72 0.60
C ARG A 131 13.17 4.32 0.26
N GLY A 132 13.36 3.68 -0.87
CA GLY A 132 14.66 3.13 -1.27
C GLY A 132 15.04 1.87 -0.47
N ALA A 133 14.08 1.28 0.22
CA ALA A 133 14.28 0.05 0.98
C ALA A 133 14.49 -1.15 0.06
N SER A 134 15.28 -2.11 0.49
CA SER A 134 15.52 -3.34 -0.29
C SER A 134 15.48 -4.59 0.62
N ASN A 135 15.04 -5.72 0.05
CA ASN A 135 14.86 -6.97 0.81
C ASN A 135 14.07 -6.76 2.11
N ALA A 136 12.99 -5.99 2.02
CA ALA A 136 12.17 -5.65 3.18
C ALA A 136 10.82 -6.37 3.16
N SER A 137 10.30 -6.66 4.35
CA SER A 137 9.01 -7.33 4.51
C SER A 137 8.16 -6.70 5.59
N LEU A 138 6.84 -6.70 5.34
CA LEU A 138 5.79 -6.31 6.28
C LEU A 138 4.80 -7.44 6.42
N ASN A 139 4.48 -7.85 7.67
CA ASN A 139 3.61 -8.97 7.92
C ASN A 139 2.72 -8.75 9.16
N GLY A 140 1.41 -8.93 8.99
CA GLY A 140 0.46 -9.10 10.10
C GLY A 140 -0.08 -7.83 10.74
N LEU A 141 0.27 -6.63 10.25
CA LEU A 141 -0.18 -5.37 10.87
C LEU A 141 -1.53 -4.89 10.34
N SER A 142 -2.25 -4.16 11.21
CA SER A 142 -3.38 -3.32 10.83
C SER A 142 -2.92 -1.87 10.65
N ILE A 143 -3.26 -1.24 9.52
CA ILE A 143 -2.92 0.16 9.22
C ILE A 143 -4.20 0.86 8.77
N LYS A 144 -4.58 1.92 9.47
CA LYS A 144 -5.86 2.58 9.17
C LYS A 144 -5.84 4.08 9.35
N ASN A 145 -6.81 4.74 8.73
CA ASN A 145 -7.07 6.17 8.86
C ASN A 145 -5.87 7.04 8.45
N CYS A 146 -5.11 6.65 7.42
CA CYS A 146 -4.00 7.45 6.93
C CYS A 146 -4.49 8.66 6.12
N TRP A 147 -3.89 9.83 6.33
CA TRP A 147 -4.19 11.07 5.58
C TRP A 147 -3.80 10.96 4.10
N GLY A 148 -2.81 10.15 3.78
CA GLY A 148 -2.43 9.74 2.43
C GLY A 148 -2.72 8.27 2.20
N ASP A 149 -1.68 7.52 1.90
CA ASP A 149 -1.71 6.09 1.62
C ASP A 149 -1.43 5.28 2.89
N CYS A 150 -2.06 4.12 3.05
CA CYS A 150 -1.70 3.23 4.16
C CYS A 150 -0.27 2.72 3.99
N ILE A 151 0.11 2.33 2.77
CA ILE A 151 1.47 1.89 2.43
C ILE A 151 1.92 2.58 1.14
N TYR A 152 3.13 3.12 1.13
CA TYR A 152 3.76 3.69 -0.06
C TYR A 152 5.09 3.00 -0.34
N VAL A 153 5.34 2.59 -1.59
CA VAL A 153 6.59 1.98 -2.05
C VAL A 153 7.17 2.82 -3.17
N GLY A 154 8.34 3.40 -2.95
CA GLY A 154 8.93 4.31 -3.94
C GLY A 154 10.44 4.46 -3.81
N LYS A 155 10.96 5.42 -4.56
CA LYS A 155 12.39 5.81 -4.59
C LYS A 155 13.32 4.62 -4.86
N GLN A 156 13.05 3.87 -5.94
CA GLN A 156 13.86 2.73 -6.37
C GLN A 156 14.02 1.66 -5.28
N SER A 157 12.92 1.33 -4.60
CA SER A 157 12.91 0.21 -3.66
C SER A 157 13.23 -1.09 -4.39
N GLY A 158 13.96 -1.98 -3.74
CA GLY A 158 14.28 -3.30 -4.29
C GLY A 158 13.12 -4.29 -4.11
N LYS A 159 13.40 -5.44 -3.52
CA LYS A 159 12.37 -6.46 -3.23
C LYS A 159 11.61 -6.13 -1.96
N ILE A 160 10.28 -5.94 -2.08
CA ILE A 160 9.37 -5.65 -0.97
C ILE A 160 8.29 -6.74 -0.91
N ILE A 161 8.01 -7.25 0.29
CA ILE A 161 6.99 -8.26 0.54
C ILE A 161 6.01 -7.75 1.59
N ILE A 162 4.72 -7.67 1.26
CA ILE A 162 3.63 -7.24 2.13
C ILE A 162 2.65 -8.40 2.26
N LYS A 163 2.44 -8.90 3.49
CA LYS A 163 1.59 -10.07 3.73
C LYS A 163 0.70 -9.90 4.94
N ASN A 164 -0.47 -10.58 4.91
CA ASN A 164 -1.37 -10.72 6.07
C ASN A 164 -1.73 -9.36 6.71
N CYS A 165 -1.73 -8.28 5.94
CA CYS A 165 -2.02 -6.94 6.45
C CYS A 165 -3.48 -6.57 6.22
N ARG A 166 -4.03 -5.79 7.16
CA ARG A 166 -5.34 -5.16 7.02
C ARG A 166 -5.15 -3.66 6.86
N LEU A 167 -5.58 -3.13 5.71
CA LEU A 167 -5.50 -1.71 5.37
C LEU A 167 -6.90 -1.13 5.27
N ASP A 168 -7.17 -0.06 6.00
CA ASP A 168 -8.52 0.46 6.10
C ASP A 168 -8.55 2.00 6.14
N HIS A 169 -9.51 2.61 5.45
CA HIS A 169 -9.71 4.06 5.46
C HIS A 169 -8.47 4.88 5.05
N GLY A 170 -7.66 4.42 4.10
CA GLY A 170 -6.69 5.28 3.41
C GLY A 170 -7.43 6.43 2.72
N ARG A 171 -6.98 7.68 2.90
CA ARG A 171 -7.65 8.83 2.26
C ARG A 171 -7.40 8.86 0.76
N ARG A 172 -6.23 8.42 0.32
CA ARG A 172 -5.81 8.42 -1.07
C ARG A 172 -5.72 7.03 -1.67
N GLN A 173 -4.92 6.15 -1.09
CA GLN A 173 -4.72 4.75 -1.54
C GLN A 173 -4.62 3.80 -0.35
N GLY A 174 -4.90 2.51 -0.62
CA GLY A 174 -4.48 1.44 0.28
C GLY A 174 -2.98 1.21 0.16
N ILE A 175 -2.50 0.90 -1.06
CA ILE A 175 -1.07 0.72 -1.38
C ILE A 175 -0.72 1.48 -2.65
N SER A 176 0.32 2.33 -2.61
CA SER A 176 0.92 2.94 -3.79
C SER A 176 2.29 2.34 -4.10
N ILE A 177 2.55 2.08 -5.39
CA ILE A 177 3.84 1.59 -5.88
C ILE A 177 4.31 2.49 -7.01
N THR A 178 5.36 3.28 -6.76
CA THR A 178 5.83 4.30 -7.71
C THR A 178 7.22 4.05 -8.25
N SER A 179 8.02 3.22 -7.58
CA SER A 179 9.33 2.79 -8.08
C SER A 179 9.86 1.62 -7.26
N ALA A 180 9.96 0.43 -7.86
CA ALA A 180 10.46 -0.76 -7.20
C ALA A 180 10.89 -1.84 -8.21
N ASP A 181 11.84 -2.69 -7.81
CA ASP A 181 12.21 -3.88 -8.61
C ASP A 181 11.14 -4.96 -8.51
N SER A 182 10.69 -5.28 -7.31
CA SER A 182 9.70 -6.32 -7.09
C SER A 182 8.86 -6.05 -5.86
N VAL A 183 7.53 -6.07 -6.01
CA VAL A 183 6.58 -5.98 -4.89
C VAL A 183 5.66 -7.19 -4.90
N ILE A 184 5.60 -7.89 -3.76
CA ILE A 184 4.70 -9.02 -3.56
C ILE A 184 3.70 -8.63 -2.47
N ILE A 185 2.41 -8.59 -2.83
CA ILE A 185 1.30 -8.33 -1.92
C ILE A 185 0.48 -9.61 -1.83
N LYS A 186 0.35 -10.15 -0.62
CA LYS A 186 -0.31 -11.44 -0.46
C LYS A 186 -1.13 -11.54 0.82
N ASP A 187 -2.28 -12.23 0.73
CA ASP A 187 -3.16 -12.53 1.87
C ASP A 187 -3.53 -11.25 2.67
N CYS A 188 -3.83 -10.14 1.97
CA CYS A 188 -4.16 -8.83 2.57
C CYS A 188 -5.63 -8.47 2.35
N THR A 189 -6.17 -7.63 3.24
CA THR A 189 -7.47 -6.98 3.06
C THR A 189 -7.30 -5.48 2.96
N ILE A 190 -8.00 -4.84 2.02
CA ILE A 190 -7.96 -3.38 1.79
C ILE A 190 -9.40 -2.89 1.68
N SER A 191 -9.79 -1.94 2.52
CA SER A 191 -11.17 -1.47 2.55
C SER A 191 -11.30 0.03 2.76
N ASN A 192 -12.46 0.59 2.36
CA ASN A 192 -12.88 1.97 2.66
C ASN A 192 -11.90 3.06 2.18
N VAL A 193 -11.22 2.84 1.06
CA VAL A 193 -10.30 3.83 0.48
C VAL A 193 -11.09 4.90 -0.25
N SER A 194 -11.12 6.11 0.31
CA SER A 194 -11.88 7.24 -0.22
C SER A 194 -11.43 8.57 0.36
N GLY A 195 -11.60 9.67 -0.38
CA GLY A 195 -11.34 11.05 0.10
C GLY A 195 -10.56 11.89 -0.91
N THR A 196 -9.37 11.50 -1.32
CA THR A 196 -8.57 12.22 -2.31
C THR A 196 -8.21 11.32 -3.48
N MET A 197 -8.37 11.83 -4.70
CA MET A 197 -8.01 11.11 -5.93
C MET A 197 -6.60 10.54 -5.88
N PRO A 198 -6.35 9.34 -6.44
CA PRO A 198 -7.26 8.55 -7.27
C PRO A 198 -8.11 7.49 -6.57
N GLN A 199 -7.95 7.24 -5.26
CA GLN A 199 -8.82 6.41 -4.40
C GLN A 199 -8.90 4.93 -4.82
N TYR A 200 -7.77 4.33 -5.15
CA TYR A 200 -7.68 2.90 -5.44
C TYR A 200 -7.21 2.09 -4.24
N GLY A 201 -7.68 0.86 -4.13
CA GLY A 201 -7.13 -0.09 -3.16
C GLY A 201 -5.63 -0.29 -3.37
N ILE A 202 -5.22 -0.55 -4.63
CA ILE A 202 -3.81 -0.64 -5.03
C ILE A 202 -3.58 0.21 -6.27
N ASP A 203 -2.55 1.06 -6.22
CA ASP A 203 -2.16 1.97 -7.28
C ASP A 203 -0.70 1.77 -7.70
N ILE A 204 -0.47 1.31 -8.92
CA ILE A 204 0.85 1.15 -9.53
C ILE A 204 1.01 2.27 -10.54
N GLU A 205 1.65 3.36 -10.11
CA GLU A 205 1.81 4.57 -10.94
C GLU A 205 3.24 5.10 -10.81
N PRO A 206 4.17 4.67 -11.69
CA PRO A 206 5.54 5.15 -11.65
C PRO A 206 5.63 6.67 -11.73
N ASN A 207 6.45 7.27 -10.88
CA ASN A 207 6.83 8.67 -10.96
C ASN A 207 7.66 8.93 -12.23
N LYS A 208 7.92 10.20 -12.57
CA LYS A 208 8.73 10.59 -13.71
C LYS A 208 10.05 9.82 -13.73
N ASN A 209 10.32 9.13 -14.84
CA ASN A 209 11.48 8.26 -15.04
C ASN A 209 11.59 7.08 -14.04
N GLY A 210 10.54 6.81 -13.28
CA GLY A 210 10.48 5.66 -12.37
C GLY A 210 10.16 4.37 -13.10
N SER A 211 10.52 3.24 -12.51
CA SER A 211 10.15 1.92 -13.00
C SER A 211 9.56 1.06 -11.89
N VAL A 212 8.53 0.29 -12.25
CA VAL A 212 7.99 -0.80 -11.43
C VAL A 212 8.14 -2.07 -12.25
N ASN A 213 9.14 -2.91 -11.92
CA ASN A 213 9.52 -4.01 -12.82
C ASN A 213 8.62 -5.22 -12.65
N TYR A 214 8.25 -5.58 -11.42
CA TYR A 214 7.40 -6.73 -11.14
C TYR A 214 6.46 -6.48 -9.94
N VAL A 215 5.17 -6.76 -10.11
CA VAL A 215 4.19 -6.75 -9.01
C VAL A 215 3.38 -8.04 -9.05
N LEU A 216 3.32 -8.75 -7.93
CA LEU A 216 2.40 -9.85 -7.70
C LEU A 216 1.39 -9.47 -6.61
N ILE A 217 0.11 -9.57 -6.96
CA ILE A 217 -1.02 -9.39 -6.05
C ILE A 217 -1.76 -10.74 -6.01
N ASP A 218 -1.70 -11.43 -4.87
CA ASP A 218 -2.19 -12.79 -4.72
C ASP A 218 -3.04 -12.93 -3.46
N LYS A 219 -4.28 -13.39 -3.58
CA LYS A 219 -5.21 -13.57 -2.47
C LYS A 219 -5.43 -12.27 -1.67
N VAL A 220 -5.71 -11.19 -2.38
CA VAL A 220 -6.05 -9.89 -1.79
C VAL A 220 -7.53 -9.63 -1.96
N ASP A 221 -8.18 -9.22 -0.87
CA ASP A 221 -9.57 -8.81 -0.83
C ASP A 221 -9.66 -7.28 -0.79
N ILE A 222 -10.29 -6.67 -1.79
CA ILE A 222 -10.46 -5.21 -1.91
C ILE A 222 -11.94 -4.91 -1.99
N THR A 223 -12.45 -4.22 -0.96
CA THR A 223 -13.87 -3.90 -0.85
C THR A 223 -14.09 -2.46 -0.43
N ASP A 224 -15.24 -1.90 -0.78
CA ASP A 224 -15.65 -0.55 -0.36
C ASP A 224 -14.62 0.55 -0.67
N CYS A 225 -13.82 0.34 -1.72
CA CYS A 225 -12.91 1.33 -2.27
C CYS A 225 -13.54 1.97 -3.51
N GLU A 226 -13.22 3.23 -3.78
CA GLU A 226 -13.69 3.89 -5.00
C GLU A 226 -13.19 3.17 -6.27
N GLY A 227 -11.96 2.70 -6.27
CA GLY A 227 -11.35 1.84 -7.29
C GLY A 227 -10.64 0.65 -6.69
N GLY A 228 -10.51 -0.44 -7.44
CA GLY A 228 -9.86 -1.66 -6.99
C GLY A 228 -8.33 -1.60 -7.18
N ILE A 229 -7.84 -2.11 -8.32
CA ILE A 229 -6.42 -2.16 -8.66
C ILE A 229 -6.19 -1.40 -9.97
N ARG A 230 -5.24 -0.48 -9.99
CA ARG A 230 -4.80 0.14 -11.22
C ARG A 230 -3.29 0.05 -11.42
N ALA A 231 -2.88 -0.06 -12.69
CA ALA A 231 -1.49 0.05 -13.12
C ALA A 231 -1.47 0.98 -14.33
N ILE A 232 -0.98 2.19 -14.15
CA ILE A 232 -1.04 3.21 -15.19
C ILE A 232 0.25 4.02 -15.31
N ILE A 233 0.54 4.45 -16.55
CA ILE A 233 1.46 5.57 -16.80
C ILE A 233 0.57 6.73 -17.24
N GLY A 234 0.40 7.72 -16.34
CA GLY A 234 -0.70 8.68 -16.45
C GLY A 234 -0.54 9.73 -17.54
N LYS A 235 0.66 10.26 -17.78
CA LYS A 235 0.87 11.37 -18.69
C LYS A 235 2.15 11.23 -19.52
N LYS A 236 2.16 11.80 -20.72
CA LYS A 236 3.37 11.91 -21.56
C LYS A 236 4.56 12.57 -20.85
N GLU A 237 4.28 13.35 -19.81
CA GLU A 237 5.28 14.05 -18.98
C GLU A 237 6.10 13.14 -18.08
N PHE A 238 5.71 11.89 -17.89
CA PHE A 238 6.43 10.94 -17.03
C PHE A 238 7.73 10.37 -17.67
N GLY A 239 8.11 10.88 -18.83
CA GLY A 239 9.38 10.54 -19.47
C GLY A 239 9.50 9.05 -19.77
N ASN A 240 10.54 8.41 -19.25
CA ASN A 240 10.82 6.97 -19.44
C ASN A 240 10.21 6.08 -18.36
N ALA A 241 9.09 6.51 -17.73
CA ALA A 241 8.40 5.69 -16.74
C ALA A 241 7.98 4.34 -17.35
N GLN A 242 8.12 3.26 -16.58
CA GLN A 242 7.84 1.90 -17.07
C GLN A 242 7.09 1.08 -16.03
N ILE A 243 6.12 0.27 -16.53
CA ILE A 243 5.51 -0.82 -15.78
C ILE A 243 5.85 -2.12 -16.51
N GLY A 244 6.58 -3.01 -15.85
CA GLY A 244 7.00 -4.30 -16.38
C GLY A 244 5.88 -5.34 -16.33
N THR A 245 5.94 -6.23 -15.36
CA THR A 245 4.97 -7.32 -15.20
C THR A 245 4.09 -7.10 -13.98
N VAL A 246 2.77 -7.15 -14.18
CA VAL A 246 1.77 -7.13 -13.10
C VAL A 246 0.93 -8.39 -13.17
N VAL A 247 0.93 -9.15 -12.08
CA VAL A 247 0.14 -10.39 -11.93
C VAL A 247 -0.86 -10.21 -10.80
N ILE A 248 -2.14 -10.32 -11.11
CA ILE A 248 -3.26 -10.30 -10.17
C ILE A 248 -3.90 -11.67 -10.20
N ARG A 249 -3.92 -12.38 -9.08
CA ARG A 249 -4.51 -13.71 -9.05
C ARG A 249 -5.20 -14.04 -7.74
N ASN A 250 -6.25 -14.86 -7.83
CA ASN A 250 -7.01 -15.34 -6.69
C ASN A 250 -7.53 -14.20 -5.78
N CYS A 251 -7.77 -13.02 -6.35
CA CYS A 251 -8.23 -11.84 -5.61
C CYS A 251 -9.75 -11.69 -5.69
N HIS A 252 -10.33 -11.08 -4.68
CA HIS A 252 -11.65 -10.50 -4.75
C HIS A 252 -11.53 -8.98 -4.87
N VAL A 253 -12.21 -8.37 -5.84
CA VAL A 253 -12.11 -6.93 -6.10
C VAL A 253 -13.49 -6.34 -6.34
N MET A 254 -13.95 -5.54 -5.41
CA MET A 254 -15.16 -4.72 -5.53
C MET A 254 -14.78 -3.23 -5.56
N ALA A 255 -15.32 -2.49 -6.51
CA ALA A 255 -15.07 -1.04 -6.65
C ALA A 255 -16.39 -0.28 -6.75
N LEU A 256 -16.53 0.81 -5.98
CA LEU A 256 -17.78 1.56 -5.86
C LEU A 256 -18.06 2.45 -7.08
N SER A 257 -17.07 3.19 -7.58
CA SER A 257 -17.32 4.21 -8.63
C SER A 257 -16.35 4.17 -9.79
N ARG A 258 -15.24 3.43 -9.67
CA ARG A 258 -14.19 3.35 -10.70
C ARG A 258 -14.13 1.95 -11.31
N VAL A 259 -13.26 1.78 -12.30
CA VAL A 259 -12.97 0.47 -12.88
C VAL A 259 -12.32 -0.42 -11.82
N PRO A 260 -12.86 -1.61 -11.52
CA PRO A 260 -12.25 -2.52 -10.56
C PRO A 260 -10.80 -2.87 -10.89
N ILE A 261 -10.47 -3.21 -12.14
CA ILE A 261 -9.10 -3.48 -12.57
C ILE A 261 -8.77 -2.69 -13.83
N LEU A 262 -7.77 -1.82 -13.74
CA LEU A 262 -7.37 -0.91 -14.82
C LEU A 262 -5.88 -1.04 -15.14
N PHE A 263 -5.56 -1.33 -16.40
CA PHE A 263 -4.20 -1.22 -16.94
C PHE A 263 -4.12 -0.16 -18.03
N ASN A 264 -3.12 0.69 -17.96
CA ASN A 264 -2.80 1.64 -19.02
C ASN A 264 -1.28 1.78 -19.17
N VAL A 265 -0.74 1.30 -20.28
CA VAL A 265 0.69 1.20 -20.59
C VAL A 265 1.45 0.25 -19.65
N CYS A 266 1.41 -1.04 -19.95
CA CYS A 266 2.08 -2.09 -19.19
C CYS A 266 2.69 -3.13 -20.13
N LYS A 267 3.90 -3.64 -19.84
CA LYS A 267 4.51 -4.67 -20.68
C LYS A 267 3.76 -6.01 -20.58
N THR A 268 3.46 -6.45 -19.37
CA THR A 268 2.76 -7.72 -19.16
C THR A 268 1.72 -7.56 -18.06
N ALA A 269 0.48 -7.92 -18.36
CA ALA A 269 -0.60 -7.95 -17.38
C ALA A 269 -1.27 -9.32 -17.37
N THR A 270 -1.44 -9.88 -16.17
CA THR A 270 -2.17 -11.14 -15.95
C THR A 270 -3.25 -10.91 -14.89
N VAL A 271 -4.49 -11.35 -15.19
CA VAL A 271 -5.60 -11.41 -14.23
C VAL A 271 -6.16 -12.82 -14.28
N GLU A 272 -6.02 -13.58 -13.21
CA GLU A 272 -6.36 -15.01 -13.20
C GLU A 272 -7.02 -15.45 -11.90
N GLY A 273 -8.12 -16.21 -12.02
CA GLY A 273 -8.80 -16.81 -10.88
C GLY A 273 -9.42 -15.82 -9.90
N CYS A 274 -9.71 -14.58 -10.35
CA CYS A 274 -10.27 -13.51 -9.52
C CYS A 274 -11.79 -13.49 -9.57
N THR A 275 -12.41 -13.04 -8.47
CA THR A 275 -13.81 -12.62 -8.44
C THR A 275 -13.86 -11.10 -8.48
N ILE A 276 -14.59 -10.53 -9.44
CA ILE A 276 -14.63 -9.08 -9.65
C ILE A 276 -16.08 -8.61 -9.67
N ASP A 277 -16.42 -7.76 -8.71
CA ASP A 277 -17.77 -7.23 -8.55
C ASP A 277 -17.82 -5.79 -9.11
N ALA A 278 -18.53 -5.64 -10.22
CA ALA A 278 -18.77 -4.34 -10.84
C ALA A 278 -20.08 -3.76 -10.33
N THR A 279 -19.98 -2.82 -9.39
CA THR A 279 -21.13 -2.14 -8.78
C THR A 279 -21.52 -0.84 -9.50
N ASN A 280 -20.88 -0.56 -10.66
CA ASN A 280 -21.06 0.68 -11.41
C ASN A 280 -21.13 0.41 -12.93
N GLU A 281 -21.46 1.42 -13.72
CA GLU A 281 -21.60 1.33 -15.18
C GLU A 281 -20.25 1.13 -15.94
N ARG A 282 -19.16 0.83 -15.27
CA ARG A 282 -17.84 0.67 -15.89
C ARG A 282 -17.53 -0.81 -16.17
N PRO A 283 -16.66 -1.12 -17.12
CA PRO A 283 -16.20 -2.49 -17.31
C PRO A 283 -15.48 -3.00 -16.07
N SER A 284 -15.63 -4.28 -15.75
CA SER A 284 -14.93 -4.93 -14.62
C SER A 284 -13.41 -4.88 -14.79
N ILE A 285 -12.93 -5.06 -16.04
CA ILE A 285 -11.52 -4.96 -16.38
C ILE A 285 -11.40 -4.06 -17.63
N ARG A 286 -10.50 -3.07 -17.54
CA ARG A 286 -10.13 -2.23 -18.68
C ARG A 286 -8.62 -2.28 -18.89
N THR A 287 -8.21 -2.51 -20.14
CA THR A 287 -6.80 -2.50 -20.53
C THR A 287 -6.59 -1.59 -21.73
N ASN A 288 -5.46 -0.87 -21.74
CA ASN A 288 -5.04 -0.03 -22.84
C ASN A 288 -3.51 -0.08 -22.97
N TYR A 289 -2.98 -0.28 -24.18
CA TYR A 289 -1.54 -0.42 -24.45
C TYR A 289 -0.83 -1.45 -23.56
N VAL A 290 -1.38 -2.66 -23.45
CA VAL A 290 -0.74 -3.81 -22.79
C VAL A 290 -0.12 -4.71 -23.87
N GLU A 291 1.20 -4.90 -23.83
CA GLU A 291 1.91 -5.68 -24.85
C GLU A 291 1.58 -7.18 -24.78
N ARG A 292 1.61 -7.74 -23.58
CA ARG A 292 1.25 -9.16 -23.33
C ARG A 292 0.16 -9.24 -22.28
N LEU A 293 -1.03 -9.62 -22.70
CA LEU A 293 -2.23 -9.69 -21.86
C LEU A 293 -2.70 -11.12 -21.66
N LYS A 294 -2.95 -11.50 -20.38
CA LYS A 294 -3.66 -12.75 -20.02
C LYS A 294 -4.78 -12.41 -19.04
N ILE A 295 -6.02 -12.68 -19.41
CA ILE A 295 -7.20 -12.55 -18.54
C ILE A 295 -7.97 -13.87 -18.63
N CYS A 296 -7.91 -14.70 -17.61
CA CYS A 296 -8.53 -16.03 -17.70
C CYS A 296 -9.04 -16.54 -16.35
N ASN A 297 -10.03 -17.40 -16.42
CA ASN A 297 -10.60 -18.13 -15.28
C ASN A 297 -11.15 -17.18 -14.19
N ASN A 298 -11.61 -15.98 -14.55
CA ASN A 298 -12.19 -15.04 -13.61
C ASN A 298 -13.70 -15.16 -13.56
N THR A 299 -14.29 -14.84 -12.41
CA THR A 299 -15.73 -14.65 -12.23
C THR A 299 -16.04 -13.16 -12.18
N LEU A 300 -16.84 -12.67 -13.10
CA LEU A 300 -17.21 -11.25 -13.23
C LEU A 300 -18.69 -11.10 -12.87
N ASN A 301 -18.98 -10.55 -11.70
CA ASN A 301 -20.34 -10.31 -11.25
C ASN A 301 -20.76 -8.91 -11.69
N VAL A 302 -21.85 -8.80 -12.41
CA VAL A 302 -22.33 -7.53 -12.99
C VAL A 302 -23.80 -7.35 -12.66
N ASP A 303 -24.17 -6.20 -12.09
CA ASP A 303 -25.55 -5.86 -11.84
C ASP A 303 -26.35 -5.80 -13.17
N THR A 304 -27.45 -6.55 -13.24
CA THR A 304 -28.28 -6.67 -14.45
C THR A 304 -28.95 -5.37 -14.87
N LEU A 305 -29.35 -4.53 -13.93
CA LEU A 305 -29.96 -3.24 -14.21
C LEU A 305 -28.95 -2.24 -14.77
N LEU A 306 -27.73 -2.25 -14.22
CA LEU A 306 -26.62 -1.46 -14.71
C LEU A 306 -26.16 -1.94 -16.09
N PHE A 307 -26.13 -3.25 -16.34
CA PHE A 307 -25.75 -3.80 -17.64
C PHE A 307 -26.72 -3.42 -18.75
N ALA A 308 -28.02 -3.40 -18.49
CA ALA A 308 -29.04 -2.93 -19.44
C ALA A 308 -28.91 -1.44 -19.76
N SER A 309 -28.62 -0.62 -18.73
CA SER A 309 -28.36 0.83 -18.89
C SER A 309 -27.12 1.11 -19.74
N ILE A 310 -26.03 0.41 -19.49
CA ILE A 310 -24.79 0.46 -20.28
C ILE A 310 -25.08 0.12 -21.75
N LYS A 311 -25.78 -0.98 -22.00
CA LYS A 311 -26.13 -1.43 -23.34
C LYS A 311 -26.96 -0.43 -24.12
N ASN A 312 -27.87 0.29 -23.45
CA ASN A 312 -28.77 1.26 -24.06
C ASN A 312 -28.10 2.64 -24.33
N LYS A 313 -27.27 3.14 -23.41
CA LYS A 313 -26.52 4.38 -23.58
C LYS A 313 -25.53 4.30 -24.74
N LEU A 314 -25.00 3.15 -25.04
CA LEU A 314 -23.91 2.97 -25.99
C LEU A 314 -24.33 2.47 -27.37
N LYS A 315 -25.50 1.89 -27.53
CA LYS A 315 -26.18 1.83 -28.83
C LYS A 315 -26.32 3.22 -29.47
N LYS A 316 -26.38 4.28 -28.63
CA LYS A 316 -26.48 5.69 -29.08
C LYS A 316 -25.14 6.34 -29.46
N LEU A 317 -24.00 5.85 -28.97
CA LEU A 317 -22.70 6.53 -29.10
C LEU A 317 -21.72 5.91 -30.11
N VAL A 318 -21.65 4.59 -30.22
CA VAL A 318 -20.82 3.90 -31.25
C VAL A 318 -21.30 2.46 -31.37
N GLY A 319 -21.54 1.94 -32.55
CA GLY A 319 -22.01 0.57 -32.82
C GLY A 319 -21.10 -0.60 -32.38
N LYS A 320 -20.45 -0.52 -31.22
CA LYS A 320 -19.62 -1.57 -30.65
C LYS A 320 -20.20 -2.07 -29.33
N SER A 321 -20.33 -3.39 -29.20
CA SER A 321 -20.78 -4.06 -27.97
C SER A 321 -19.85 -3.72 -26.81
N HIS A 322 -20.41 -3.32 -25.67
CA HIS A 322 -19.64 -3.19 -24.44
C HIS A 322 -19.38 -4.55 -23.85
N SER A 323 -18.13 -4.92 -23.84
CA SER A 323 -17.65 -6.07 -23.12
C SER A 323 -17.38 -5.72 -21.66
N VAL A 324 -17.72 -6.60 -20.75
CA VAL A 324 -17.37 -6.54 -19.32
C VAL A 324 -15.85 -6.44 -19.16
N ILE A 325 -15.12 -6.96 -20.15
CA ILE A 325 -13.68 -6.79 -20.31
C ILE A 325 -13.44 -5.92 -21.53
N GLN A 326 -12.86 -4.74 -21.35
CA GLN A 326 -12.54 -3.81 -22.42
C GLN A 326 -11.03 -3.82 -22.72
N VAL A 327 -10.65 -4.27 -23.90
CA VAL A 327 -9.27 -4.23 -24.42
C VAL A 327 -9.18 -3.15 -25.50
N THR A 328 -8.27 -2.19 -25.32
CA THR A 328 -8.03 -1.10 -26.28
C THR A 328 -6.54 -1.06 -26.61
N ASN A 329 -6.19 -0.86 -27.88
CA ASN A 329 -4.79 -0.80 -28.33
C ASN A 329 -3.93 -1.98 -27.84
N GLY A 330 -4.49 -3.19 -27.90
CA GLY A 330 -3.84 -4.43 -27.49
C GLY A 330 -4.53 -5.65 -28.10
N SER A 331 -3.96 -6.85 -27.91
CA SER A 331 -4.54 -8.10 -28.38
C SER A 331 -5.42 -8.72 -27.30
N ASP A 332 -6.62 -9.11 -27.67
CA ASP A 332 -7.56 -9.86 -26.82
C ASP A 332 -7.34 -11.39 -26.84
N LYS A 333 -6.38 -11.90 -27.63
CA LYS A 333 -6.08 -13.34 -27.75
C LYS A 333 -5.81 -14.03 -26.41
N GLY A 334 -5.39 -13.30 -25.39
CA GLY A 334 -5.16 -13.82 -24.04
C GLY A 334 -6.40 -13.81 -23.14
N VAL A 335 -7.56 -13.39 -23.64
CA VAL A 335 -8.81 -13.32 -22.86
C VAL A 335 -9.62 -14.60 -23.08
N LYS A 336 -9.72 -15.47 -22.08
CA LYS A 336 -10.41 -16.76 -22.22
C LYS A 336 -10.95 -17.30 -20.89
N ASN A 337 -11.94 -18.19 -21.00
CA ASN A 337 -12.50 -18.94 -19.87
C ASN A 337 -13.00 -18.07 -18.69
N ASN A 338 -13.46 -16.84 -18.96
CA ASN A 338 -14.02 -15.98 -17.92
C ASN A 338 -15.54 -16.22 -17.83
N LYS A 339 -16.04 -16.36 -16.60
CA LYS A 339 -17.47 -16.51 -16.32
C LYS A 339 -18.08 -15.15 -16.02
N ILE A 340 -19.19 -14.81 -16.65
CA ILE A 340 -19.96 -13.59 -16.37
C ILE A 340 -21.24 -14.02 -15.65
N ASN A 341 -21.38 -13.60 -14.42
CA ASN A 341 -22.61 -13.75 -13.65
C ASN A 341 -23.39 -12.43 -13.71
N LYS A 342 -24.66 -12.53 -14.07
CA LYS A 342 -25.61 -11.41 -13.97
C LYS A 342 -26.30 -11.54 -12.61
N VAL A 343 -26.07 -10.60 -11.74
CA VAL A 343 -26.62 -10.56 -10.39
C VAL A 343 -27.81 -9.60 -10.35
#